data_4fae987136a6083a976175232dbc90cd
#
_entry.id   4fae987136a6083a976175232dbc90cd
#
_cell.length_a   1.000
_cell.length_b   1.000
_cell.length_c   1.000
_cell.angle_alpha   90.00
_cell.angle_beta   90.00
_cell.angle_gamma   90.00
#
_symmetry.space_group_name_H-M   'P 1'
#
loop_
_entity.id
_entity.type
_entity.pdbx_description
1 polymer ?
#
loop_
_entity_poly.entity_id
_entity_poly.type
_entity_poly.pdbx_seq_one_letter_code
_entity_poly.pdbx_strand_id
1 'polypeptide(L)'
;MKYRSTRGDAPLASAAEAIVRGIAPDGGLYVPCEVPQLCVQEVYGLSYAQAAAKVLGLFLQEYSPDFLLSAAQEVYGPGFCGKAGHVQKVEEGRYVLELWHGPTCAFKDYALQLMPRLLVEAKRMLGDTRTTEILVATSGDTGKAALAGFAGLPGIQIAVFYPSHGTSEIQRLQMATQEGENVAVYAIRGNFDDAQAGVKRAFASEELREWMAAHGRALSSANSINWGRLMPQIVYYVSAYAELVRAGKVEAGAPIDVCVPTGNFGN
;
A
#
# COMPACT_ATOMS: atom_id res chain seq x y z
N MET A 1 -1.13 -3.80 -18.71
CA MET A 1 -0.82 -4.93 -17.79
C MET A 1 -2.12 -5.61 -17.39
N LYS A 2 -2.15 -6.95 -17.33
CA LYS A 2 -3.29 -7.72 -16.80
C LYS A 2 -2.88 -8.38 -15.49
N TYR A 3 -3.87 -8.64 -14.64
CA TYR A 3 -3.72 -9.23 -13.32
C TYR A 3 -4.54 -10.49 -13.21
N ARG A 4 -4.00 -11.52 -12.58
CA ARG A 4 -4.67 -12.79 -12.31
C ARG A 4 -4.80 -13.04 -10.81
N SER A 5 -5.79 -13.84 -10.44
CA SER A 5 -5.89 -14.34 -9.08
C SER A 5 -4.82 -15.41 -8.81
N THR A 6 -4.28 -15.42 -7.60
CA THR A 6 -3.38 -16.51 -7.14
C THR A 6 -4.08 -17.86 -7.01
N ARG A 7 -5.42 -17.90 -7.00
CA ARG A 7 -6.22 -19.14 -7.02
C ARG A 7 -6.57 -19.60 -8.42
N GLY A 8 -6.56 -18.70 -9.40
CA GLY A 8 -6.73 -19.02 -10.81
C GLY A 8 -8.16 -19.08 -11.33
N ASP A 9 -9.17 -19.02 -10.47
CA ASP A 9 -10.59 -19.19 -10.85
C ASP A 9 -11.30 -17.86 -11.19
N ALA A 10 -10.65 -16.74 -10.94
CA ALA A 10 -11.19 -15.42 -11.25
C ALA A 10 -10.81 -14.94 -12.65
N PRO A 11 -11.68 -14.16 -13.34
CA PRO A 11 -11.32 -13.50 -14.58
C PRO A 11 -10.11 -12.57 -14.42
N LEU A 12 -9.37 -12.38 -15.51
CA LEU A 12 -8.29 -11.38 -15.54
C LEU A 12 -8.85 -9.98 -15.29
N ALA A 13 -8.12 -9.22 -14.49
CA ALA A 13 -8.47 -7.85 -14.13
C ALA A 13 -7.48 -6.84 -14.74
N SER A 14 -7.91 -5.60 -14.90
CA SER A 14 -7.04 -4.45 -15.09
C SER A 14 -6.36 -4.05 -13.76
N ALA A 15 -5.37 -3.18 -13.78
CA ALA A 15 -4.76 -2.67 -12.56
C ALA A 15 -5.78 -1.89 -11.71
N ALA A 16 -6.61 -1.06 -12.34
CA ALA A 16 -7.68 -0.31 -11.66
C ALA A 16 -8.68 -1.25 -10.98
N GLU A 17 -9.13 -2.30 -11.66
CA GLU A 17 -10.03 -3.30 -11.07
C GLU A 17 -9.38 -4.04 -9.90
N ALA A 18 -8.11 -4.42 -10.01
CA ALA A 18 -7.36 -5.11 -8.94
C ALA A 18 -7.23 -4.23 -7.69
N ILE A 19 -6.96 -2.93 -7.85
CA ILE A 19 -6.84 -1.97 -6.75
C ILE A 19 -8.21 -1.71 -6.10
N VAL A 20 -9.26 -1.49 -6.89
CA VAL A 20 -10.61 -1.20 -6.37
C VAL A 20 -11.18 -2.40 -5.62
N ARG A 21 -11.06 -3.60 -6.18
CA ARG A 21 -11.56 -4.84 -5.54
C ARG A 21 -10.74 -5.25 -4.32
N GLY A 22 -9.42 -5.04 -4.37
CA GLY A 22 -8.48 -5.42 -3.31
C GLY A 22 -8.22 -6.91 -3.22
N ILE A 23 -9.25 -7.74 -3.38
CA ILE A 23 -9.19 -9.21 -3.40
C ILE A 23 -9.99 -9.74 -4.57
N ALA A 24 -9.55 -10.84 -5.17
CA ALA A 24 -10.26 -11.46 -6.28
C ALA A 24 -11.55 -12.17 -5.82
N PRO A 25 -12.56 -12.33 -6.69
CA PRO A 25 -13.84 -12.96 -6.34
C PRO A 25 -13.72 -14.39 -5.78
N ASP A 26 -12.68 -15.11 -6.20
CA ASP A 26 -12.35 -16.46 -5.70
C ASP A 26 -11.61 -16.44 -4.35
N GLY A 27 -11.37 -15.25 -3.77
CA GLY A 27 -10.61 -15.04 -2.54
C GLY A 27 -9.11 -15.12 -2.69
N GLY A 28 -8.58 -15.17 -3.92
CA GLY A 28 -7.15 -15.07 -4.22
C GLY A 28 -6.67 -13.62 -4.23
N LEU A 29 -5.35 -13.44 -4.22
CA LEU A 29 -4.73 -12.13 -4.38
C LEU A 29 -4.52 -11.83 -5.86
N TYR A 30 -4.69 -10.56 -6.23
CA TYR A 30 -4.30 -10.13 -7.57
C TYR A 30 -2.78 -9.97 -7.68
N VAL A 31 -2.20 -10.61 -8.68
CA VAL A 31 -0.78 -10.47 -9.04
C VAL A 31 -0.66 -10.19 -10.54
N PRO A 32 0.37 -9.45 -11.00
CA PRO A 32 0.55 -9.20 -12.41
C PRO A 32 0.79 -10.52 -13.17
N CYS A 33 0.27 -10.62 -14.39
CA CYS A 33 0.50 -11.80 -15.24
C CYS A 33 1.96 -11.93 -15.70
N GLU A 34 2.66 -10.81 -15.74
CA GLU A 34 4.06 -10.69 -16.14
C GLU A 34 4.80 -9.75 -15.19
N VAL A 35 6.04 -10.08 -14.87
CA VAL A 35 6.93 -9.18 -14.11
C VAL A 35 7.67 -8.31 -15.12
N PRO A 36 7.44 -6.98 -15.13
CA PRO A 36 8.09 -6.09 -16.07
C PRO A 36 9.61 -6.02 -15.82
N GLN A 37 10.36 -5.83 -16.87
CA GLN A 37 11.80 -5.61 -16.80
C GLN A 37 12.08 -4.11 -16.63
N LEU A 38 13.06 -3.79 -15.81
CA LEU A 38 13.56 -2.44 -15.60
C LEU A 38 15.09 -2.46 -15.63
N CYS A 39 15.67 -1.66 -16.50
CA CYS A 39 17.10 -1.40 -16.43
C CYS A 39 17.37 -0.42 -15.28
N VAL A 40 18.21 -0.82 -14.33
CA VAL A 40 18.46 0.00 -13.13
C VAL A 40 19.02 1.40 -13.45
N GLN A 41 19.76 1.53 -14.57
CA GLN A 41 20.27 2.80 -15.07
C GLN A 41 19.17 3.82 -15.36
N GLU A 42 17.97 3.37 -15.68
CA GLU A 42 16.83 4.24 -15.97
C GLU A 42 16.33 5.01 -14.76
N VAL A 43 16.74 4.63 -13.56
CA VAL A 43 16.38 5.32 -12.30
C VAL A 43 17.55 6.05 -11.67
N TYR A 44 18.74 6.06 -12.30
CA TYR A 44 19.89 6.80 -11.79
C TYR A 44 19.63 8.31 -11.79
N GLY A 45 19.93 8.95 -10.66
CA GLY A 45 19.78 10.40 -10.50
C GLY A 45 18.35 10.91 -10.41
N LEU A 46 17.36 10.02 -10.50
CA LEU A 46 15.97 10.39 -10.24
C LEU A 46 15.75 10.64 -8.74
N SER A 47 14.88 11.60 -8.43
CA SER A 47 14.32 11.69 -7.08
C SER A 47 13.48 10.45 -6.77
N TYR A 48 13.24 10.18 -5.48
CA TYR A 48 12.40 9.04 -5.09
C TYR A 48 11.02 9.06 -5.76
N ALA A 49 10.38 10.24 -5.84
CA ALA A 49 9.07 10.40 -6.50
C ALA A 49 9.13 10.08 -8.00
N GLN A 50 10.19 10.50 -8.69
CA GLN A 50 10.39 10.17 -10.11
C GLN A 50 10.65 8.68 -10.32
N ALA A 51 11.49 8.06 -9.47
CA ALA A 51 11.72 6.63 -9.49
C ALA A 51 10.42 5.86 -9.20
N ALA A 52 9.62 6.33 -8.25
CA ALA A 52 8.30 5.76 -7.96
C ALA A 52 7.38 5.83 -9.18
N ALA A 53 7.22 6.99 -9.80
CA ALA A 53 6.37 7.13 -10.98
C ALA A 53 6.81 6.18 -12.12
N LYS A 54 8.12 6.05 -12.33
CA LYS A 54 8.67 5.16 -13.35
C LYS A 54 8.39 3.69 -13.05
N VAL A 55 8.70 3.22 -11.86
CA VAL A 55 8.47 1.82 -11.44
C VAL A 55 6.98 1.49 -11.46
N LEU A 56 6.15 2.38 -10.90
CA LEU A 56 4.70 2.20 -10.88
C LEU A 56 4.10 2.14 -12.29
N GLY A 57 4.60 2.96 -13.22
CA GLY A 57 4.14 2.98 -14.61
C GLY A 57 4.33 1.65 -15.34
N LEU A 58 5.31 0.83 -14.94
CA LEU A 58 5.49 -0.51 -15.49
C LEU A 58 4.32 -1.44 -15.15
N PHE A 59 3.74 -1.28 -13.97
CA PHE A 59 2.62 -2.08 -13.47
C PHE A 59 1.26 -1.43 -13.78
N LEU A 60 1.18 -0.11 -13.71
CA LEU A 60 -0.05 0.67 -13.85
C LEU A 60 -0.17 1.32 -15.25
N GLN A 61 0.00 0.54 -16.31
CA GLN A 61 0.06 1.02 -17.70
C GLN A 61 -1.16 1.80 -18.18
N GLU A 62 -2.30 1.70 -17.48
CA GLU A 62 -3.53 2.44 -17.78
C GLU A 62 -3.64 3.78 -17.06
N TYR A 63 -2.77 4.03 -16.07
CA TYR A 63 -2.68 5.33 -15.40
C TYR A 63 -1.80 6.28 -16.20
N SER A 64 -2.15 7.57 -16.24
CA SER A 64 -1.32 8.53 -16.94
C SER A 64 0.02 8.72 -16.21
N PRO A 65 1.14 8.85 -16.94
CA PRO A 65 2.44 9.14 -16.34
C PRO A 65 2.45 10.41 -15.48
N ASP A 66 1.75 11.45 -15.91
CA ASP A 66 1.63 12.73 -15.19
C ASP A 66 0.91 12.55 -13.86
N PHE A 67 -0.17 11.75 -13.83
CA PHE A 67 -0.85 11.40 -12.59
C PHE A 67 0.07 10.65 -11.64
N LEU A 68 0.77 9.63 -12.10
CA LEU A 68 1.69 8.84 -11.27
C LEU A 68 2.80 9.70 -10.68
N LEU A 69 3.36 10.63 -11.49
CA LEU A 69 4.39 11.54 -11.02
C LEU A 69 3.85 12.54 -10.00
N SER A 70 2.71 13.16 -10.29
CA SER A 70 2.07 14.11 -9.37
C SER A 70 1.71 13.46 -8.03
N ALA A 71 1.09 12.29 -8.06
CA ALA A 71 0.74 11.53 -6.86
C ALA A 71 1.99 11.14 -6.04
N ALA A 72 3.05 10.70 -6.70
CA ALA A 72 4.30 10.36 -6.04
C ALA A 72 4.99 11.59 -5.42
N GLN A 73 4.99 12.74 -6.11
CA GLN A 73 5.55 13.99 -5.58
C GLN A 73 4.78 14.50 -4.37
N GLU A 74 3.46 14.45 -4.40
CA GLU A 74 2.62 14.83 -3.28
C GLU A 74 2.87 13.96 -2.05
N VAL A 75 3.00 12.65 -2.26
CA VAL A 75 3.18 11.68 -1.16
C VAL A 75 4.59 11.72 -0.61
N TYR A 76 5.61 11.56 -1.46
CA TYR A 76 7.01 11.38 -1.05
C TYR A 76 7.79 12.69 -0.92
N GLY A 77 7.10 13.82 -0.95
CA GLY A 77 7.68 15.16 -0.75
C GLY A 77 7.75 15.55 0.72
N PRO A 78 7.00 16.59 1.15
CA PRO A 78 7.12 17.15 2.51
C PRO A 78 6.83 16.16 3.63
N GLY A 79 5.88 15.23 3.42
CA GLY A 79 5.50 14.21 4.42
C GLY A 79 6.61 13.24 4.80
N PHE A 80 7.65 13.12 3.98
CA PHE A 80 8.83 12.28 4.22
C PHE A 80 10.09 13.07 4.58
N CYS A 81 9.96 14.37 4.87
CA CYS A 81 11.05 15.23 5.29
C CYS A 81 12.25 15.23 4.33
N GLY A 82 12.02 15.00 3.03
CA GLY A 82 13.08 14.89 2.00
C GLY A 82 13.94 13.62 2.10
N LYS A 83 13.52 12.63 2.91
CA LYS A 83 14.28 11.39 3.16
C LYS A 83 13.57 10.12 2.67
N ALA A 84 12.65 10.24 1.72
CA ALA A 84 12.04 9.06 1.11
C ALA A 84 13.12 8.19 0.44
N GLY A 85 13.19 6.91 0.84
CA GLY A 85 14.18 5.95 0.30
C GLY A 85 15.62 6.18 0.74
N HIS A 86 15.86 6.93 1.82
CA HIS A 86 17.21 7.22 2.31
C HIS A 86 18.00 5.96 2.68
N VAL A 87 19.22 5.85 2.13
CA VAL A 87 20.15 4.75 2.40
C VAL A 87 21.31 5.26 3.24
N GLN A 88 21.46 4.76 4.45
CA GLN A 88 22.53 5.11 5.39
C GLN A 88 23.60 4.02 5.41
N LYS A 89 24.87 4.39 5.17
CA LYS A 89 26.00 3.47 5.40
C LYS A 89 26.19 3.26 6.90
N VAL A 90 26.25 2.02 7.34
CA VAL A 90 26.59 1.65 8.75
C VAL A 90 28.05 1.27 8.84
N GLU A 91 28.51 0.35 8.00
CA GLU A 91 29.91 -0.06 7.90
C GLU A 91 30.23 -0.53 6.48
N GLU A 92 31.43 -1.03 6.23
CA GLU A 92 31.80 -1.51 4.90
C GLU A 92 30.92 -2.71 4.48
N GLY A 93 30.30 -2.60 3.30
CA GLY A 93 29.39 -3.61 2.77
C GLY A 93 28.02 -3.67 3.46
N ARG A 94 27.74 -2.84 4.49
CA ARG A 94 26.46 -2.84 5.18
C ARG A 94 25.77 -1.47 5.17
N TYR A 95 24.51 -1.49 4.76
CA TYR A 95 23.68 -0.30 4.60
C TYR A 95 22.33 -0.53 5.25
N VAL A 96 21.70 0.55 5.70
CA VAL A 96 20.33 0.55 6.21
C VAL A 96 19.48 1.40 5.30
N LEU A 97 18.42 0.82 4.77
CA LEU A 97 17.35 1.56 4.09
C LEU A 97 16.38 2.03 5.16
N GLU A 98 16.36 3.34 5.40
CA GLU A 98 15.55 3.97 6.45
C GLU A 98 14.12 4.20 5.94
N LEU A 99 13.16 3.41 6.43
CA LEU A 99 11.76 3.48 5.99
C LEU A 99 10.82 4.15 7.00
N TRP A 100 11.33 4.82 8.02
CA TRP A 100 10.55 5.47 9.08
C TRP A 100 10.35 6.98 8.92
N HIS A 101 10.78 7.58 7.81
CA HIS A 101 10.68 9.03 7.58
C HIS A 101 9.29 9.50 7.12
N GLY A 102 8.33 8.61 6.98
CA GLY A 102 6.95 8.95 6.63
C GLY A 102 6.14 9.51 7.79
N PRO A 103 4.91 9.99 7.53
CA PRO A 103 4.10 10.74 8.50
C PRO A 103 3.69 9.93 9.75
N THR A 104 3.72 8.60 9.69
CA THR A 104 3.39 7.74 10.84
C THR A 104 4.58 6.95 11.36
N CYS A 105 5.79 7.27 10.88
CA CYS A 105 7.04 6.62 11.25
C CYS A 105 7.07 5.11 11.03
N ALA A 106 6.36 4.64 10.01
CA ALA A 106 6.30 3.22 9.65
C ALA A 106 6.61 3.03 8.16
N PHE A 107 7.28 1.93 7.79
CA PHE A 107 7.53 1.59 6.38
C PHE A 107 6.24 1.51 5.57
N LYS A 108 5.13 1.26 6.24
CA LYS A 108 3.79 1.17 5.64
C LYS A 108 3.33 2.47 4.99
N ASP A 109 3.90 3.61 5.41
CA ASP A 109 3.62 4.92 4.82
C ASP A 109 3.94 4.96 3.32
N TYR A 110 5.00 4.27 2.88
CA TYR A 110 5.38 4.22 1.47
C TYR A 110 4.26 3.70 0.56
N ALA A 111 3.45 2.80 1.07
CA ALA A 111 2.31 2.28 0.33
C ALA A 111 1.00 2.96 0.71
N LEU A 112 0.73 3.14 2.01
CA LEU A 112 -0.57 3.58 2.49
C LEU A 112 -0.82 5.09 2.33
N GLN A 113 0.19 5.90 2.07
CA GLN A 113 -0.01 7.28 1.65
C GLN A 113 -0.28 7.40 0.13
N LEU A 114 0.22 6.47 -0.69
CA LEU A 114 0.02 6.48 -2.14
C LEU A 114 -1.25 5.73 -2.58
N MET A 115 -1.53 4.57 -1.98
CA MET A 115 -2.66 3.72 -2.34
C MET A 115 -4.01 4.44 -2.41
N PRO A 116 -4.35 5.37 -1.49
CA PRO A 116 -5.61 6.09 -1.55
C PRO A 116 -5.78 6.89 -2.85
N ARG A 117 -4.72 7.52 -3.33
CA ARG A 117 -4.71 8.28 -4.60
C ARG A 117 -4.89 7.36 -5.79
N LEU A 118 -4.18 6.23 -5.79
CA LEU A 118 -4.36 5.20 -6.83
C LEU A 118 -5.79 4.65 -6.84
N LEU A 119 -6.40 4.46 -5.68
CA LEU A 119 -7.78 3.97 -5.55
C LEU A 119 -8.79 5.00 -6.09
N VAL A 120 -8.65 6.27 -5.74
CA VAL A 120 -9.53 7.35 -6.23
C VAL A 120 -9.45 7.43 -7.76
N GLU A 121 -8.26 7.41 -8.33
CA GLU A 121 -8.07 7.44 -9.79
C GLU A 121 -8.60 6.16 -10.45
N ALA A 122 -8.40 5.00 -9.85
CA ALA A 122 -8.97 3.73 -10.33
C ALA A 122 -10.49 3.79 -10.41
N LYS A 123 -11.14 4.31 -9.36
CA LYS A 123 -12.60 4.49 -9.34
C LYS A 123 -13.06 5.44 -10.46
N ARG A 124 -12.34 6.55 -10.65
CA ARG A 124 -12.63 7.50 -11.75
C ARG A 124 -12.53 6.83 -13.10
N MET A 125 -11.47 6.06 -13.37
CA MET A 125 -11.28 5.33 -14.63
C MET A 125 -12.36 4.27 -14.90
N LEU A 126 -12.85 3.62 -13.84
CA LEU A 126 -13.89 2.59 -13.93
C LEU A 126 -15.31 3.17 -13.90
N GLY A 127 -15.48 4.48 -13.69
CA GLY A 127 -16.79 5.09 -13.49
C GLY A 127 -17.50 4.60 -12.21
N ASP A 128 -16.73 4.13 -11.20
CA ASP A 128 -17.29 3.64 -9.94
C ASP A 128 -17.59 4.79 -8.98
N THR A 129 -18.85 5.14 -8.85
CA THR A 129 -19.34 6.23 -8.00
C THR A 129 -19.75 5.76 -6.60
N ARG A 130 -19.69 4.46 -6.30
CA ARG A 130 -20.05 3.93 -4.97
C ARG A 130 -19.09 4.43 -3.90
N THR A 131 -19.57 4.58 -2.68
CA THR A 131 -18.66 4.79 -1.53
C THR A 131 -17.87 3.51 -1.26
N THR A 132 -16.54 3.61 -1.16
CA THR A 132 -15.68 2.47 -0.84
C THR A 132 -15.46 2.40 0.67
N GLU A 133 -15.84 1.28 1.28
CA GLU A 133 -15.61 0.99 2.69
C GLU A 133 -14.30 0.20 2.84
N ILE A 134 -13.30 0.83 3.40
CA ILE A 134 -12.00 0.20 3.68
C ILE A 134 -12.03 -0.42 5.07
N LEU A 135 -11.97 -1.74 5.14
CA LEU A 135 -11.86 -2.45 6.41
C LEU A 135 -10.41 -2.87 6.67
N VAL A 136 -9.89 -2.51 7.83
CA VAL A 136 -8.50 -2.80 8.23
C VAL A 136 -8.49 -3.49 9.58
N ALA A 137 -7.93 -4.70 9.64
CA ALA A 137 -7.50 -5.30 10.90
C ALA A 137 -6.04 -4.95 11.15
N THR A 138 -5.70 -4.55 12.37
CA THR A 138 -4.35 -4.13 12.72
C THR A 138 -3.96 -4.52 14.14
N SER A 139 -2.67 -4.69 14.37
CA SER A 139 -2.08 -4.72 15.71
C SER A 139 -1.35 -3.41 16.08
N GLY A 140 -1.38 -2.40 15.18
CA GLY A 140 -0.73 -1.11 15.42
C GLY A 140 -0.49 -0.28 14.15
N ASP A 141 0.73 -0.30 13.60
CA ASP A 141 1.21 0.60 12.54
C ASP A 141 0.33 0.66 11.30
N THR A 142 -0.20 -0.48 10.84
CA THR A 142 -1.03 -0.53 9.63
C THR A 142 -2.28 0.31 9.80
N GLY A 143 -2.92 0.25 10.97
CA GLY A 143 -4.11 1.04 11.27
C GLY A 143 -3.83 2.53 11.16
N LYS A 144 -2.78 3.01 11.85
CA LYS A 144 -2.42 4.43 11.80
C LYS A 144 -2.04 4.90 10.40
N ALA A 145 -1.19 4.15 9.70
CA ALA A 145 -0.76 4.52 8.35
C ALA A 145 -1.94 4.57 7.36
N ALA A 146 -2.89 3.61 7.46
CA ALA A 146 -4.09 3.60 6.64
C ALA A 146 -5.02 4.78 6.99
N LEU A 147 -5.29 5.02 8.27
CA LEU A 147 -6.11 6.16 8.69
C LEU A 147 -5.54 7.48 8.17
N ALA A 148 -4.23 7.71 8.33
CA ALA A 148 -3.57 8.93 7.85
C ALA A 148 -3.67 9.10 6.33
N GLY A 149 -3.55 8.01 5.57
CA GLY A 149 -3.60 8.05 4.10
C GLY A 149 -5.01 8.24 3.54
N PHE A 150 -6.02 7.66 4.19
CA PHE A 150 -7.41 7.69 3.71
C PHE A 150 -8.27 8.81 4.33
N ALA A 151 -7.80 9.49 5.39
CA ALA A 151 -8.54 10.55 6.03
C ALA A 151 -8.87 11.70 5.06
N GLY A 152 -10.12 12.18 5.11
CA GLY A 152 -10.59 13.30 4.32
C GLY A 152 -10.81 13.04 2.83
N LEU A 153 -10.62 11.81 2.33
CA LEU A 153 -10.84 11.51 0.92
C LEU A 153 -12.32 11.31 0.60
N PRO A 154 -12.85 11.99 -0.43
CA PRO A 154 -14.25 11.88 -0.81
C PRO A 154 -14.57 10.48 -1.39
N GLY A 155 -15.76 9.98 -1.08
CA GLY A 155 -16.24 8.68 -1.59
C GLY A 155 -15.51 7.47 -1.00
N ILE A 156 -14.78 7.66 0.12
CA ILE A 156 -14.11 6.61 0.87
C ILE A 156 -14.47 6.75 2.35
N GLN A 157 -14.75 5.63 3.00
CA GLN A 157 -14.87 5.47 4.43
C GLN A 157 -13.83 4.46 4.90
N ILE A 158 -13.23 4.64 6.05
CA ILE A 158 -12.27 3.68 6.61
C ILE A 158 -12.64 3.31 8.04
N ALA A 159 -12.70 2.00 8.30
CA ALA A 159 -12.88 1.43 9.62
C ALA A 159 -11.69 0.57 10.01
N VAL A 160 -11.05 0.90 11.12
CA VAL A 160 -9.90 0.17 11.66
C VAL A 160 -10.32 -0.59 12.91
N PHE A 161 -10.03 -1.89 12.93
CA PHE A 161 -10.29 -2.78 14.06
C PHE A 161 -8.97 -3.22 14.68
N TYR A 162 -8.80 -2.99 15.97
CA TYR A 162 -7.60 -3.39 16.71
C TYR A 162 -7.95 -4.09 18.02
N PRO A 163 -7.12 -5.01 18.53
CA PRO A 163 -7.36 -5.66 19.81
C PRO A 163 -7.20 -4.64 20.95
N SER A 164 -8.16 -4.63 21.89
CA SER A 164 -8.14 -3.73 23.06
C SER A 164 -6.92 -3.98 23.98
N HIS A 165 -6.33 -5.16 23.89
CA HIS A 165 -5.11 -5.55 24.56
C HIS A 165 -4.09 -6.06 23.54
N GLY A 166 -2.80 -5.74 23.73
CA GLY A 166 -1.72 -6.18 22.83
C GLY A 166 -1.27 -5.17 21.78
N THR A 167 -1.97 -4.02 21.63
CA THR A 167 -1.48 -2.86 20.87
C THR A 167 -0.72 -1.94 21.83
N SER A 168 0.45 -1.41 21.43
CA SER A 168 1.16 -0.45 22.27
C SER A 168 0.32 0.81 22.50
N GLU A 169 0.50 1.47 23.64
CA GLU A 169 -0.27 2.67 23.97
C GLU A 169 -0.05 3.78 22.96
N ILE A 170 1.18 3.97 22.49
CA ILE A 170 1.50 4.97 21.46
C ILE A 170 0.71 4.69 20.17
N GLN A 171 0.72 3.45 19.68
CA GLN A 171 -0.01 3.08 18.46
C GLN A 171 -1.53 3.21 18.65
N ARG A 172 -2.04 2.84 19.82
CA ARG A 172 -3.44 3.03 20.18
C ARG A 172 -3.83 4.53 20.14
N LEU A 173 -3.03 5.37 20.76
CA LEU A 173 -3.24 6.82 20.77
C LEU A 173 -3.15 7.40 19.36
N GLN A 174 -2.15 7.01 18.56
CA GLN A 174 -2.03 7.45 17.17
C GLN A 174 -3.28 7.14 16.33
N MET A 175 -3.94 5.99 16.56
CA MET A 175 -5.19 5.65 15.88
C MET A 175 -6.39 6.41 16.47
N ALA A 176 -6.52 6.42 17.79
CA ALA A 176 -7.67 7.01 18.48
C ALA A 176 -7.77 8.53 18.33
N THR A 177 -6.66 9.20 18.07
CA THR A 177 -6.59 10.65 17.84
C THR A 177 -6.59 11.04 16.36
N GLN A 178 -6.76 10.07 15.45
CA GLN A 178 -6.85 10.41 14.02
C GLN A 178 -8.14 11.15 13.74
N GLU A 179 -8.00 12.36 13.25
CA GLU A 179 -9.12 13.20 12.80
C GLU A 179 -9.54 12.86 11.37
N GLY A 180 -10.83 13.05 11.08
CA GLY A 180 -11.42 12.85 9.76
C GLY A 180 -12.89 12.43 9.88
N GLU A 181 -13.77 13.02 9.07
CA GLU A 181 -15.21 12.67 9.06
C GLU A 181 -15.48 11.27 8.49
N ASN A 182 -14.52 10.72 7.75
CA ASN A 182 -14.62 9.45 7.06
C ASN A 182 -13.80 8.34 7.75
N VAL A 183 -13.32 8.55 8.99
CA VAL A 183 -12.53 7.57 9.73
C VAL A 183 -13.27 7.04 10.95
N ALA A 184 -13.16 5.74 11.21
CA ALA A 184 -13.68 5.09 12.39
C ALA A 184 -12.66 4.10 12.97
N VAL A 185 -12.54 4.08 14.30
CA VAL A 185 -11.56 3.24 15.00
C VAL A 185 -12.27 2.45 16.09
N TYR A 186 -12.16 1.13 16.02
CA TYR A 186 -12.86 0.21 16.93
C TYR A 186 -11.89 -0.70 17.66
N ALA A 187 -11.91 -0.64 18.98
CA ALA A 187 -11.25 -1.64 19.83
C ALA A 187 -12.14 -2.89 19.95
N ILE A 188 -11.60 -4.04 19.65
CA ILE A 188 -12.32 -5.32 19.80
C ILE A 188 -11.86 -6.06 21.05
N ARG A 189 -12.77 -6.86 21.65
CA ARG A 189 -12.41 -7.82 22.69
C ARG A 189 -11.92 -9.11 22.00
N GLY A 190 -10.61 -9.31 22.00
CA GLY A 190 -9.94 -10.41 21.32
C GLY A 190 -8.51 -10.06 20.97
N ASN A 191 -7.87 -10.87 20.16
CA ASN A 191 -6.52 -10.67 19.65
C ASN A 191 -6.53 -10.19 18.18
N PHE A 192 -5.34 -10.03 17.58
CA PHE A 192 -5.22 -9.61 16.18
C PHE A 192 -5.87 -10.61 15.20
N ASP A 193 -5.76 -11.91 15.48
CA ASP A 193 -6.34 -12.94 14.61
C ASP A 193 -7.88 -12.89 14.62
N ASP A 194 -8.48 -12.53 15.77
CA ASP A 194 -9.93 -12.30 15.88
C ASP A 194 -10.37 -11.11 15.02
N ALA A 195 -9.61 -10.00 15.06
CA ALA A 195 -9.87 -8.83 14.20
C ALA A 195 -9.77 -9.21 12.71
N GLN A 196 -8.70 -9.91 12.35
CA GLN A 196 -8.46 -10.34 10.97
C GLN A 196 -9.53 -11.33 10.48
N ALA A 197 -9.93 -12.28 11.33
CA ALA A 197 -11.00 -13.23 11.02
C ALA A 197 -12.35 -12.50 10.84
N GLY A 198 -12.61 -11.47 11.65
CA GLY A 198 -13.81 -10.64 11.52
C GLY A 198 -13.86 -9.92 10.16
N VAL A 199 -12.76 -9.27 9.77
CA VAL A 199 -12.64 -8.61 8.46
C VAL A 199 -12.79 -9.62 7.32
N LYS A 200 -12.15 -10.78 7.40
CA LYS A 200 -12.28 -11.84 6.38
C LYS A 200 -13.74 -12.33 6.26
N ARG A 201 -14.45 -12.51 7.38
CA ARG A 201 -15.88 -12.87 7.37
C ARG A 201 -16.73 -11.80 6.68
N ALA A 202 -16.47 -10.51 6.94
CA ALA A 202 -17.16 -9.43 6.26
C ALA A 202 -16.98 -9.49 4.74
N PHE A 203 -15.76 -9.74 4.26
CA PHE A 203 -15.48 -9.91 2.83
C PHE A 203 -16.14 -11.17 2.23
N ALA A 204 -16.29 -12.23 3.01
CA ALA A 204 -16.92 -13.48 2.57
C ALA A 204 -18.47 -13.45 2.62
N SER A 205 -19.06 -12.49 3.35
CA SER A 205 -20.52 -12.40 3.50
C SER A 205 -21.19 -11.90 2.22
N GLU A 206 -21.99 -12.76 1.60
CA GLU A 206 -22.79 -12.40 0.43
C GLU A 206 -23.90 -11.40 0.81
N GLU A 207 -24.60 -11.65 1.93
CA GLU A 207 -25.60 -10.75 2.46
C GLU A 207 -25.08 -9.32 2.67
N LEU A 208 -23.88 -9.18 3.26
CA LEU A 208 -23.27 -7.87 3.45
C LEU A 208 -22.93 -7.22 2.11
N ARG A 209 -22.40 -7.95 1.15
CA ARG A 209 -22.07 -7.41 -0.18
C ARG A 209 -23.30 -6.92 -0.93
N GLU A 210 -24.40 -7.70 -0.89
CA GLU A 210 -25.66 -7.33 -1.50
C GLU A 210 -26.27 -6.09 -0.83
N TRP A 211 -26.27 -6.06 0.50
CA TRP A 211 -26.73 -4.92 1.25
C TRP A 211 -25.94 -3.65 0.88
N MET A 212 -24.61 -3.73 0.84
CA MET A 212 -23.74 -2.62 0.49
C MET A 212 -23.97 -2.16 -0.95
N ALA A 213 -24.09 -3.08 -1.88
CA ALA A 213 -24.37 -2.77 -3.29
C ALA A 213 -25.71 -2.03 -3.44
N ALA A 214 -26.76 -2.47 -2.73
CA ALA A 214 -28.06 -1.82 -2.72
C ALA A 214 -28.03 -0.39 -2.15
N HIS A 215 -27.02 -0.08 -1.31
CA HIS A 215 -26.82 1.25 -0.71
C HIS A 215 -25.71 2.07 -1.41
N GLY A 216 -25.29 1.68 -2.61
CA GLY A 216 -24.25 2.39 -3.36
C GLY A 216 -22.86 2.32 -2.68
N ARG A 217 -22.56 1.23 -1.99
CA ARG A 217 -21.31 1.00 -1.28
C ARG A 217 -20.58 -0.23 -1.81
N ALA A 218 -19.26 -0.29 -1.60
CA ALA A 218 -18.43 -1.45 -1.95
C ALA A 218 -17.34 -1.67 -0.91
N LEU A 219 -17.02 -2.92 -0.59
CA LEU A 219 -15.91 -3.27 0.31
C LEU A 219 -14.58 -3.23 -0.44
N SER A 220 -13.55 -2.74 0.23
CA SER A 220 -12.14 -2.91 -0.17
C SER A 220 -11.25 -3.00 1.06
N SER A 221 -9.96 -3.31 0.88
CA SER A 221 -9.02 -3.48 1.97
C SER A 221 -7.73 -2.74 1.72
N ALA A 222 -7.15 -2.18 2.79
CA ALA A 222 -5.81 -1.61 2.82
C ALA A 222 -4.79 -2.53 3.52
N ASN A 223 -5.12 -3.79 3.76
CA ASN A 223 -4.18 -4.81 4.24
C ASN A 223 -3.25 -5.29 3.11
N SER A 224 -2.22 -6.09 3.44
CA SER A 224 -1.23 -6.63 2.48
C SER A 224 -1.81 -7.63 1.46
N ILE A 225 -3.12 -7.66 1.30
CA ILE A 225 -3.86 -8.45 0.32
C ILE A 225 -4.22 -7.62 -0.93
N ASN A 226 -4.10 -6.31 -0.89
CA ASN A 226 -4.38 -5.43 -2.01
C ASN A 226 -3.09 -5.11 -2.78
N TRP A 227 -3.10 -5.32 -4.10
CA TRP A 227 -1.97 -5.03 -4.97
C TRP A 227 -1.55 -3.55 -4.92
N GLY A 228 -2.51 -2.63 -4.78
CA GLY A 228 -2.24 -1.20 -4.60
C GLY A 228 -1.41 -0.88 -3.36
N ARG A 229 -1.36 -1.79 -2.39
CA ARG A 229 -0.48 -1.69 -1.23
C ARG A 229 0.86 -2.41 -1.41
N LEU A 230 0.90 -3.52 -2.15
CA LEU A 230 2.14 -4.28 -2.34
C LEU A 230 3.08 -3.56 -3.33
N MET A 231 2.55 -3.14 -4.47
CA MET A 231 3.33 -2.59 -5.57
C MET A 231 4.18 -1.36 -5.20
N PRO A 232 3.72 -0.36 -4.43
CA PRO A 232 4.56 0.78 -4.07
C PRO A 232 5.80 0.41 -3.27
N GLN A 233 5.81 -0.75 -2.64
CA GLN A 233 6.94 -1.25 -1.86
C GLN A 233 8.09 -1.78 -2.73
N ILE A 234 7.83 -2.09 -3.99
CA ILE A 234 8.89 -2.45 -4.96
C ILE A 234 9.85 -1.26 -5.16
N VAL A 235 9.31 -0.04 -5.10
CA VAL A 235 10.05 1.20 -5.41
C VAL A 235 11.27 1.38 -4.52
N TYR A 236 11.15 1.18 -3.22
CA TYR A 236 12.26 1.46 -2.31
C TYR A 236 13.41 0.46 -2.46
N TYR A 237 13.16 -0.77 -2.87
CA TYR A 237 14.21 -1.73 -3.22
C TYR A 237 14.96 -1.29 -4.49
N VAL A 238 14.21 -0.94 -5.53
CA VAL A 238 14.77 -0.47 -6.79
C VAL A 238 15.58 0.82 -6.58
N SER A 239 15.03 1.78 -5.83
CA SER A 239 15.68 3.06 -5.53
C SER A 239 16.97 2.87 -4.72
N ALA A 240 16.94 2.03 -3.69
CA ALA A 240 18.11 1.74 -2.86
C ALA A 240 19.22 1.05 -3.65
N TYR A 241 18.87 0.06 -4.45
CA TYR A 241 19.85 -0.62 -5.33
C TYR A 241 20.49 0.36 -6.33
N ALA A 242 19.66 1.17 -7.00
CA ALA A 242 20.13 2.18 -7.95
C ALA A 242 21.07 3.21 -7.31
N GLU A 243 20.79 3.62 -6.07
CA GLU A 243 21.66 4.53 -5.34
C GLU A 243 23.01 3.92 -5.00
N LEU A 244 23.04 2.67 -4.53
CA LEU A 244 24.26 1.93 -4.23
C LEU A 244 25.13 1.74 -5.47
N VAL A 245 24.52 1.39 -6.60
CA VAL A 245 25.25 1.23 -7.88
C VAL A 245 25.79 2.60 -8.34
N ARG A 246 24.97 3.64 -8.34
CA ARG A 246 25.39 5.01 -8.70
C ARG A 246 26.53 5.52 -7.82
N ALA A 247 26.53 5.18 -6.54
CA ALA A 247 27.59 5.55 -5.60
C ALA A 247 28.85 4.67 -5.71
N GLY A 248 28.89 3.72 -6.64
CA GLY A 248 30.04 2.80 -6.84
C GLY A 248 30.23 1.83 -5.67
N LYS A 249 29.18 1.51 -4.92
CA LYS A 249 29.21 0.59 -3.78
C LYS A 249 28.86 -0.84 -4.18
N VAL A 250 28.13 -0.98 -5.28
CA VAL A 250 27.72 -2.24 -5.88
C VAL A 250 27.90 -2.11 -7.39
N GLU A 251 28.40 -3.14 -8.06
CA GLU A 251 28.44 -3.19 -9.53
C GLU A 251 27.03 -3.39 -10.08
N ALA A 252 26.73 -2.78 -11.24
CA ALA A 252 25.43 -2.96 -11.88
C ALA A 252 25.21 -4.42 -12.26
N GLY A 253 24.13 -5.01 -11.77
CA GLY A 253 23.79 -6.42 -11.96
C GLY A 253 24.37 -7.37 -10.91
N ALA A 254 25.23 -6.87 -10.01
CA ALA A 254 25.71 -7.70 -8.90
C ALA A 254 24.58 -7.98 -7.90
N PRO A 255 24.52 -9.20 -7.33
CA PRO A 255 23.52 -9.52 -6.31
C PRO A 255 23.80 -8.80 -5.00
N ILE A 256 22.75 -8.51 -4.26
CA ILE A 256 22.81 -8.02 -2.89
C ILE A 256 21.93 -8.88 -2.00
N ASP A 257 22.30 -9.01 -0.73
CA ASP A 257 21.46 -9.62 0.28
C ASP A 257 20.60 -8.55 0.95
N VAL A 258 19.33 -8.86 1.17
CA VAL A 258 18.38 -7.96 1.84
C VAL A 258 17.85 -8.64 3.09
N CYS A 259 18.14 -8.04 4.27
CA CYS A 259 17.60 -8.49 5.55
C CYS A 259 16.39 -7.63 5.91
N VAL A 260 15.22 -8.26 6.00
CA VAL A 260 13.94 -7.57 6.25
C VAL A 260 13.33 -8.08 7.55
N PRO A 261 13.29 -7.27 8.63
CA PRO A 261 12.52 -7.62 9.81
C PRO A 261 11.02 -7.53 9.47
N THR A 262 10.33 -8.67 9.54
CA THR A 262 8.93 -8.75 9.08
C THR A 262 8.14 -9.79 9.84
N GLY A 263 6.78 -9.63 9.88
CA GLY A 263 5.84 -10.62 10.35
C GLY A 263 5.04 -11.20 9.18
N ASN A 264 4.13 -10.39 8.61
CA ASN A 264 3.26 -10.82 7.50
C ASN A 264 3.95 -10.87 6.12
N PHE A 265 5.21 -10.50 6.05
CA PHE A 265 6.01 -10.47 4.82
C PHE A 265 5.32 -9.71 3.66
N GLY A 266 4.71 -8.57 3.96
CA GLY A 266 4.07 -7.68 2.98
C GLY A 266 5.01 -6.61 2.40
N ASN A 267 6.21 -6.53 2.92
CA ASN A 267 7.28 -5.60 2.55
C ASN A 267 8.37 -6.26 1.72
#